data_8488b93fe59d338873a8e0e03bbcb2dc
#
_entry.id   8488b93fe59d338873a8e0e03bbcb2dc
#
_cell.length_a   1.000
_cell.length_b   1.000
_cell.length_c   1.000
_cell.angle_alpha   90.00
_cell.angle_beta   90.00
_cell.angle_gamma   90.00
#
_symmetry.space_group_name_H-M   'P 1'
#
loop_
_entity.id
_entity.type
_entity.pdbx_description
1 polymer ?
#
loop_
_entity_poly.entity_id
_entity_poly.type
_entity_poly.pdbx_seq_one_letter_code
_entity_poly.pdbx_strand_id
1 'polypeptide(L)'
;MTNEELYRQYLSGDTEAVEQLYLQMQGFIASIAKDAAQSFGCADKETLDELCAEGALELCECLSTGEYDENRGKLTTYLHPFLRGKMYRYLEENIGATALPKDEMQRLKQAQRLHSDASFCV
;
A
#
# COMPACT_ATOMS: atom_id res chain seq x y z
N MET A 1 22.03 0.26 -8.31
CA MET A 1 21.38 1.41 -8.96
C MET A 1 20.43 2.08 -7.97
N THR A 2 20.32 3.38 -8.07
CA THR A 2 19.37 4.12 -7.22
C THR A 2 17.93 3.93 -7.72
N ASN A 3 16.97 4.24 -6.85
CA ASN A 3 15.56 4.19 -7.25
C ASN A 3 15.28 5.10 -8.45
N GLU A 4 15.89 6.28 -8.47
CA GLU A 4 15.71 7.26 -9.53
C GLU A 4 16.28 6.77 -10.85
N GLU A 5 17.43 6.10 -10.82
CA GLU A 5 18.03 5.52 -12.02
C GLU A 5 17.15 4.41 -12.58
N LEU A 6 16.60 3.55 -11.74
CA LEU A 6 15.70 2.49 -12.17
C LEU A 6 14.41 3.06 -12.77
N TYR A 7 13.89 4.12 -12.17
CA TYR A 7 12.71 4.80 -12.68
C TYR A 7 12.96 5.35 -14.09
N ARG A 8 14.12 5.96 -14.31
CA ARG A 8 14.49 6.47 -15.64
C ARG A 8 14.60 5.34 -16.66
N GLN A 9 15.16 4.19 -16.27
CA GLN A 9 15.23 3.03 -17.14
C GLN A 9 13.83 2.51 -17.48
N TYR A 10 12.93 2.49 -16.51
CA TYR A 10 11.56 2.10 -16.76
C TYR A 10 10.90 3.03 -17.78
N LEU A 11 11.08 4.33 -17.65
CA LEU A 11 10.51 5.31 -18.59
C LEU A 11 11.07 5.14 -20.01
N SER A 12 12.30 4.65 -20.13
CA SER A 12 12.90 4.40 -21.44
C SER A 12 12.45 3.09 -22.07
N GLY A 13 11.60 2.31 -21.39
CA GLY A 13 11.03 1.08 -21.93
C GLY A 13 11.55 -0.20 -21.31
N ASP A 14 12.41 -0.14 -20.30
CA ASP A 14 12.94 -1.31 -19.61
C ASP A 14 11.95 -1.78 -18.54
N THR A 15 11.15 -2.79 -18.87
CA THR A 15 10.17 -3.34 -17.93
C THR A 15 10.79 -4.09 -16.77
N GLU A 16 12.01 -4.60 -16.92
CA GLU A 16 12.72 -5.28 -15.85
C GLU A 16 13.09 -4.31 -14.72
N ALA A 17 13.23 -3.03 -15.03
CA ALA A 17 13.55 -2.01 -14.05
C ALA A 17 12.46 -1.88 -12.97
N VAL A 18 11.21 -2.13 -13.32
CA VAL A 18 10.10 -2.10 -12.35
C VAL A 18 10.27 -3.20 -11.31
N GLU A 19 10.63 -4.39 -11.73
CA GLU A 19 10.86 -5.51 -10.82
C GLU A 19 12.03 -5.23 -9.88
N GLN A 20 13.12 -4.73 -10.41
CA GLN A 20 14.27 -4.32 -9.61
C GLN A 20 13.90 -3.22 -8.60
N LEU A 21 13.14 -2.24 -9.05
CA LEU A 21 12.69 -1.14 -8.22
C LEU A 21 11.80 -1.65 -7.09
N TYR A 22 10.88 -2.56 -7.39
CA TYR A 22 10.03 -3.18 -6.39
C TYR A 22 10.88 -3.90 -5.33
N LEU A 23 11.87 -4.68 -5.76
CA LEU A 23 12.75 -5.40 -4.84
C LEU A 23 13.51 -4.44 -3.92
N GLN A 24 14.01 -3.34 -4.46
CA GLN A 24 14.72 -2.35 -3.65
C GLN A 24 13.79 -1.62 -2.67
N MET A 25 12.52 -1.49 -2.99
CA MET A 25 11.55 -0.75 -2.18
C MET A 25 10.74 -1.62 -1.23
N GLN A 26 10.99 -2.93 -1.19
CA GLN A 26 10.23 -3.82 -0.30
C GLN A 26 10.32 -3.40 1.17
N GLY A 27 11.51 -3.03 1.64
CA GLY A 27 11.70 -2.56 3.01
C GLY A 27 10.95 -1.28 3.29
N PHE A 28 10.94 -0.36 2.33
CA PHE A 28 10.20 0.89 2.43
C PHE A 28 8.70 0.65 2.52
N ILE A 29 8.17 -0.20 1.64
CA ILE A 29 6.75 -0.57 1.64
C ILE A 29 6.38 -1.25 2.96
N ALA A 30 7.20 -2.19 3.42
CA ALA A 30 6.96 -2.90 4.67
C ALA A 30 6.96 -1.96 5.88
N SER A 31 7.82 -0.97 5.88
CA SER A 31 7.88 0.03 6.95
C SER A 31 6.57 0.83 7.03
N ILE A 32 6.07 1.28 5.88
CA ILE A 32 4.80 2.01 5.84
C ILE A 32 3.64 1.11 6.27
N ALA A 33 3.64 -0.15 5.82
CA ALA A 33 2.61 -1.12 6.18
C ALA A 33 2.58 -1.36 7.69
N LYS A 34 3.74 -1.50 8.30
CA LYS A 34 3.85 -1.71 9.74
C LYS A 34 3.30 -0.50 10.52
N ASP A 35 3.68 0.70 10.11
CA ASP A 35 3.19 1.91 10.76
C ASP A 35 1.67 2.04 10.63
N ALA A 36 1.13 1.79 9.45
CA ALA A 36 -0.30 1.85 9.22
C ALA A 36 -1.05 0.81 10.06
N ALA A 37 -0.58 -0.43 10.07
CA ALA A 37 -1.19 -1.51 10.83
C ALA A 37 -1.17 -1.22 12.34
N GLN A 38 -0.07 -0.69 12.84
CA GLN A 38 0.04 -0.31 14.25
C GLN A 38 -0.93 0.80 14.62
N SER A 39 -1.13 1.75 13.73
CA SER A 39 -2.10 2.83 13.94
C SER A 39 -3.52 2.31 14.09
N PHE A 40 -3.85 1.19 13.41
CA PHE A 40 -5.17 0.57 13.48
C PHE A 40 -5.24 -0.56 14.50
N GLY A 41 -4.15 -0.87 15.18
CA GLY A 41 -4.10 -1.93 16.18
C GLY A 41 -4.21 -3.33 15.60
N CYS A 42 -3.78 -3.55 14.38
CA CYS A 42 -3.91 -4.82 13.68
C CYS A 42 -2.62 -5.25 12.98
N ALA A 43 -1.49 -5.14 13.68
CA ALA A 43 -0.17 -5.45 13.12
C ALA A 43 0.11 -6.96 13.12
N ASP A 44 -0.82 -7.77 12.62
CA ASP A 44 -0.62 -9.20 12.42
C ASP A 44 -0.03 -9.46 11.02
N LYS A 45 0.55 -10.65 10.87
CA LYS A 45 1.26 -10.99 9.64
C LYS A 45 0.34 -10.94 8.41
N GLU A 46 -0.88 -11.45 8.54
CA GLU A 46 -1.83 -11.47 7.43
C GLU A 46 -2.15 -10.06 6.96
N THR A 47 -2.43 -9.15 7.88
CA THR A 47 -2.71 -7.76 7.56
C THR A 47 -1.50 -7.08 6.93
N LEU A 48 -0.31 -7.33 7.48
CA LEU A 48 0.92 -6.75 6.93
C LEU A 48 1.18 -7.23 5.49
N ASP A 49 0.95 -8.50 5.21
CA ASP A 49 1.12 -9.06 3.88
C ASP A 49 0.13 -8.42 2.89
N GLU A 50 -1.11 -8.24 3.30
CA GLU A 50 -2.12 -7.59 2.47
C GLU A 50 -1.78 -6.12 2.21
N LEU A 51 -1.32 -5.41 3.23
CA LEU A 51 -0.91 -4.01 3.06
C LEU A 51 0.30 -3.88 2.13
N CYS A 52 1.24 -4.81 2.22
CA CYS A 52 2.38 -4.82 1.32
C CYS A 52 1.94 -5.05 -0.13
N ALA A 53 0.96 -5.91 -0.35
CA ALA A 53 0.40 -6.15 -1.68
C ALA A 53 -0.28 -4.89 -2.21
N GLU A 54 -1.08 -4.21 -1.38
CA GLU A 54 -1.73 -2.97 -1.76
C GLU A 54 -0.69 -1.87 -2.09
N GLY A 55 0.37 -1.80 -1.28
CA GLY A 55 1.46 -0.87 -1.53
C GLY A 55 2.18 -1.14 -2.84
N ALA A 56 2.39 -2.41 -3.17
CA ALA A 56 3.03 -2.80 -4.42
C ALA A 56 2.17 -2.40 -5.63
N LEU A 57 0.87 -2.59 -5.55
CA LEU A 57 -0.06 -2.16 -6.61
C LEU A 57 -0.02 -0.65 -6.80
N GLU A 58 -0.05 0.10 -5.71
CA GLU A 58 -0.01 1.56 -5.77
C GLU A 58 1.34 2.04 -6.32
N LEU A 59 2.43 1.38 -5.97
CA LEU A 59 3.74 1.67 -6.54
C LEU A 59 3.69 1.56 -8.06
N CYS A 60 3.16 0.46 -8.57
CA CYS A 60 3.07 0.25 -10.02
C CYS A 60 2.18 1.30 -10.67
N GLU A 61 1.06 1.66 -10.06
CA GLU A 61 0.18 2.69 -10.58
C GLU A 61 0.86 4.05 -10.63
N CYS A 62 1.56 4.43 -9.56
CA CYS A 62 2.28 5.70 -9.51
C CYS A 62 3.39 5.78 -10.55
N LEU A 63 4.10 4.67 -10.77
CA LEU A 63 5.16 4.64 -11.78
C LEU A 63 4.58 4.76 -13.19
N SER A 64 3.41 4.15 -13.42
CA SER A 64 2.79 4.16 -14.75
C SER A 64 2.27 5.53 -15.17
N THR A 65 1.97 6.42 -14.22
CA THR A 65 1.50 7.77 -14.54
C THR A 65 2.61 8.65 -15.11
N GLY A 66 3.87 8.36 -14.79
CA GLY A 66 5.00 9.16 -15.23
C GLY A 66 5.06 10.57 -14.63
N GLU A 67 4.32 10.82 -13.58
CA GLU A 67 4.24 12.16 -12.98
C GLU A 67 5.36 12.48 -12.00
N TYR A 68 6.12 11.47 -11.57
CA TYR A 68 7.22 11.70 -10.65
C TYR A 68 8.32 12.54 -11.32
N ASP A 69 8.78 13.57 -10.63
CA ASP A 69 9.86 14.44 -11.07
C ASP A 69 11.02 14.35 -10.07
N GLU A 70 12.13 13.73 -10.49
CA GLU A 70 13.31 13.54 -9.65
C GLU A 70 13.98 14.84 -9.25
N ASN A 71 13.70 15.93 -9.96
CA ASN A 71 14.23 17.25 -9.61
C ASN A 71 13.54 17.85 -8.38
N ARG A 72 12.38 17.32 -8.00
CA ARG A 72 11.61 17.81 -6.84
C ARG A 72 11.89 17.03 -5.58
N GLY A 73 12.55 15.89 -5.66
CA GLY A 73 12.88 15.09 -4.51
C GLY A 73 13.05 13.63 -4.84
N LYS A 74 13.29 12.85 -3.80
CA LYS A 74 13.50 11.41 -3.95
C LYS A 74 12.20 10.68 -4.27
N LEU A 75 12.32 9.56 -4.97
CA LEU A 75 11.17 8.71 -5.30
C LEU A 75 10.43 8.24 -4.04
N THR A 76 11.16 7.86 -2.99
CA THR A 76 10.54 7.45 -1.72
C THR A 76 9.71 8.56 -1.10
N THR A 77 10.19 9.79 -1.15
CA THR A 77 9.44 10.95 -0.63
C THR A 77 8.18 11.19 -1.44
N TYR A 78 8.26 11.06 -2.75
CA TYR A 78 7.10 11.19 -3.63
C TYR A 78 6.06 10.10 -3.38
N LEU A 79 6.50 8.86 -3.25
CA LEU A 79 5.60 7.71 -3.13
C LEU A 79 4.99 7.56 -1.74
N HIS A 80 5.65 8.04 -0.69
CA HIS A 80 5.22 7.82 0.69
C HIS A 80 3.74 8.16 0.92
N PRO A 81 3.25 9.36 0.57
CA PRO A 81 1.84 9.69 0.82
C PRO A 81 0.87 8.83 0.01
N PHE A 82 1.24 8.43 -1.19
CA PHE A 82 0.39 7.57 -2.02
C PHE A 82 0.26 6.17 -1.43
N LEU A 83 1.38 5.58 -1.04
CA LEU A 83 1.39 4.24 -0.44
C LEU A 83 0.67 4.23 0.90
N ARG A 84 0.95 5.23 1.73
CA ARG A 84 0.31 5.37 3.04
C ARG A 84 -1.20 5.55 2.88
N GLY A 85 -1.62 6.40 1.96
CA GLY A 85 -3.04 6.64 1.70
C GLY A 85 -3.76 5.40 1.23
N LYS A 86 -3.14 4.62 0.35
CA LYS A 86 -3.70 3.37 -0.14
C LYS A 86 -3.88 2.36 0.99
N MET A 87 -2.87 2.22 1.85
CA MET A 87 -2.91 1.30 2.98
C MET A 87 -3.95 1.72 4.01
N TYR A 88 -4.04 3.00 4.32
CA TYR A 88 -5.02 3.51 5.26
C TYR A 88 -6.44 3.31 4.74
N ARG A 89 -6.66 3.53 3.46
CA ARG A 89 -7.97 3.29 2.84
C ARG A 89 -8.35 1.82 2.91
N TYR A 90 -7.39 0.93 2.64
CA TYR A 90 -7.63 -0.50 2.76
C TYR A 90 -8.05 -0.87 4.18
N LEU A 91 -7.36 -0.35 5.19
CA LEU A 91 -7.66 -0.62 6.58
C LEU A 91 -9.04 -0.08 6.98
N GLU A 92 -9.37 1.13 6.55
CA GLU A 92 -10.69 1.71 6.83
C GLU A 92 -11.81 0.88 6.21
N GLU A 93 -11.63 0.41 4.99
CA GLU A 93 -12.65 -0.36 4.28
C GLU A 93 -12.80 -1.78 4.82
N ASN A 94 -11.71 -2.39 5.29
CA ASN A 94 -11.72 -3.81 5.65
C ASN A 94 -11.74 -4.06 7.16
N ILE A 95 -11.31 -3.11 7.97
CA ILE A 95 -11.24 -3.28 9.43
C ILE A 95 -12.25 -2.39 10.14
N GLY A 96 -12.66 -1.31 9.49
CA GLY A 96 -13.62 -0.38 10.03
C GLY A 96 -12.95 0.80 10.72
N ALA A 97 -13.74 1.59 11.44
CA ALA A 97 -13.26 2.81 12.08
C ALA A 97 -12.30 2.48 13.23
N THR A 98 -11.22 3.23 13.34
CA THR A 98 -10.18 3.02 14.34
C THR A 98 -10.67 3.24 15.76
N ALA A 99 -11.73 4.02 15.94
CA ALA A 99 -12.28 4.34 17.24
C ALA A 99 -13.19 3.25 17.83
N LEU A 100 -13.50 2.21 17.06
CA LEU A 100 -14.40 1.15 17.52
C LEU A 100 -13.69 0.19 18.46
N PRO A 101 -14.38 -0.28 19.52
CA PRO A 101 -13.86 -1.37 20.32
C PRO A 101 -13.61 -2.62 19.50
N LYS A 102 -12.67 -3.44 19.96
CA LYS A 102 -12.26 -4.63 19.24
C LYS A 102 -13.42 -5.57 18.93
N ASP A 103 -14.33 -5.76 19.86
CA ASP A 103 -15.48 -6.64 19.67
C ASP A 103 -16.42 -6.13 18.58
N GLU A 104 -16.63 -4.83 18.53
CA GLU A 104 -17.46 -4.24 17.49
C GLU A 104 -16.79 -4.30 16.12
N MET A 105 -15.48 -4.17 16.07
CA MET A 105 -14.73 -4.34 14.83
C MET A 105 -14.88 -5.77 14.31
N GLN A 106 -14.85 -6.76 15.17
CA GLN A 106 -15.05 -8.14 14.77
C GLN A 106 -16.45 -8.37 14.20
N ARG A 107 -17.47 -7.78 14.84
CA ARG A 107 -18.84 -7.86 14.32
C ARG A 107 -18.97 -7.21 12.95
N LEU A 108 -18.34 -6.08 12.76
CA LEU A 108 -18.32 -5.43 11.47
C LEU A 108 -17.65 -6.28 10.41
N LYS A 109 -16.54 -6.92 10.74
CA LYS A 109 -15.87 -7.84 9.83
C LYS A 109 -16.78 -8.99 9.42
N GLN A 110 -17.50 -9.57 10.36
CA GLN A 110 -18.43 -10.65 10.07
C GLN A 110 -19.56 -10.18 9.18
N ALA A 111 -20.13 -9.02 9.48
CA ALA A 111 -21.18 -8.44 8.66
C ALA A 111 -20.69 -8.16 7.24
N GLN A 112 -19.50 -7.63 7.11
CA GLN A 112 -18.89 -7.37 5.81
C GLN A 112 -18.68 -8.65 5.01
N ARG A 113 -18.24 -9.74 5.65
CA ARG A 113 -18.08 -11.02 5.00
C ARG A 113 -19.40 -11.58 4.48
N LEU A 114 -20.44 -11.50 5.29
CA LEU A 114 -21.76 -11.95 4.88
C LEU A 114 -22.29 -11.15 3.70
N HIS A 115 -22.12 -9.83 3.75
CA HIS A 115 -22.54 -8.96 2.67
C HIS A 115 -21.69 -9.14 1.42
N SER A 116 -20.40 -9.42 1.57
CA SER A 116 -19.52 -9.70 0.44
C SER A 116 -19.97 -10.96 -0.29
N ASP A 117 -20.37 -12.00 0.45
CA ASP A 117 -20.92 -13.22 -0.12
C ASP A 117 -22.21 -12.94 -0.88
N ALA A 118 -22.96 -11.94 -0.45
CA ALA A 118 -24.18 -11.48 -1.11
C ALA A 118 -23.93 -10.39 -2.15
N SER A 119 -22.69 -10.26 -2.61
CA SER A 119 -22.27 -9.24 -3.56
C SER A 119 -22.25 -7.83 -2.99
N PHE A 120 -22.19 -7.70 -1.68
CA PHE A 120 -22.02 -6.41 -1.04
C PHE A 120 -20.54 -6.03 -1.02
N CYS A 121 -20.21 -4.92 -1.63
CA CYS A 121 -18.85 -4.40 -1.66
C CYS A 121 -18.67 -3.37 -0.54
N VAL A 122 -17.74 -3.68 0.32
CA VAL A 122 -17.43 -2.80 1.44
C VAL A 122 -16.18 -2.01 1.14
#